data_eb67d3ceed19f723821af4d8e290b687
#
_entry.id   eb67d3ceed19f723821af4d8e290b687
#
_cell.length_a   1.000
_cell.length_b   1.000
_cell.length_c   1.000
_cell.angle_alpha   90.00
_cell.angle_beta   90.00
_cell.angle_gamma   90.00
#
_symmetry.space_group_name_H-M   'P 1'
#
loop_
_entity.id
_entity.type
_entity.pdbx_description
1 polymer ?
#
loop_
_entity_poly.entity_id
_entity_poly.type
_entity_poly.pdbx_seq_one_letter_code
_entity_poly.pdbx_strand_id
1 'polypeptide(L)'
;HSWYRRQRQMCIRDSERVINDLSDAGAKVVNSLDEVPSNKPLLFRAHGTSPDIWKDAKKRNLKLIDATCPLVTEIHQDIKKLNDEGRKTIIIGDHGHDEVVAIAAQVDKPLVISNVEEAKALRKMKKAGVVSQSTQMLENVQEIINVLMEKVFDLRFINTICFPTRRNHQQIKDLAINSDVMIIIGSYTSANSKRLTQLSLERNKRSFQVTSSDELDSAWFENCETVGISAGASTPDETIEEVIKRIKEIGQVTEKEEIYE
;
A
#
# COMPACT_ATOMS: atom_id res chain seq x y z
N HIS A 1 -2.44 20.60 0.72
CA HIS A 1 -3.33 20.18 -0.41
C HIS A 1 -2.58 19.72 -1.68
N SER A 2 -1.56 20.45 -2.16
CA SER A 2 -0.90 20.08 -3.45
C SER A 2 -0.02 18.84 -3.33
N TRP A 3 0.65 18.61 -2.19
CA TRP A 3 1.49 17.44 -1.95
C TRP A 3 0.66 16.15 -1.79
N TYR A 4 -0.45 16.21 -1.06
CA TYR A 4 -1.40 15.11 -0.90
C TYR A 4 -2.02 14.68 -2.24
N ARG A 5 -2.41 15.64 -3.10
CA ARG A 5 -2.90 15.32 -4.46
C ARG A 5 -1.86 14.62 -5.32
N ARG A 6 -0.58 15.06 -5.28
CA ARG A 6 0.49 14.37 -6.02
C ARG A 6 0.68 12.94 -5.56
N GLN A 7 0.65 12.71 -4.25
CA GLN A 7 0.84 11.39 -3.68
C GLN A 7 -0.31 10.44 -4.03
N ARG A 8 -1.55 10.91 -3.97
CA ARG A 8 -2.72 10.14 -4.40
C ARG A 8 -2.64 9.79 -5.89
N GLN A 9 -2.25 10.72 -6.75
CA GLN A 9 -2.05 10.47 -8.18
C GLN A 9 -0.96 9.43 -8.45
N MET A 10 0.06 9.32 -7.59
CA MET A 10 1.11 8.31 -7.74
C MET A 10 0.61 6.91 -7.31
N CYS A 11 -0.17 6.81 -6.24
CA CYS A 11 -0.76 5.54 -5.80
C CYS A 11 -1.78 5.00 -6.82
N ILE A 12 -2.55 5.86 -7.47
CA ILE A 12 -3.55 5.49 -8.51
C ILE A 12 -2.91 4.74 -9.68
N ARG A 13 -1.64 4.96 -10.00
CA ARG A 13 -0.93 4.29 -11.10
C ARG A 13 -0.81 2.76 -10.95
N ASP A 14 -1.03 2.22 -9.76
CA ASP A 14 -1.04 0.77 -9.50
C ASP A 14 -2.46 0.18 -9.50
N SER A 15 -3.48 0.96 -9.82
CA SER A 15 -4.85 0.50 -10.01
C SER A 15 -4.96 -0.35 -11.30
N GLU A 16 -5.66 -1.47 -11.22
CA GLU A 16 -5.96 -2.32 -12.39
C GLU A 16 -6.63 -1.53 -13.53
N ARG A 17 -7.53 -0.60 -13.19
CA ARG A 17 -8.16 0.29 -14.17
C ARG A 17 -7.14 1.16 -14.89
N VAL A 18 -6.22 1.80 -14.15
CA VAL A 18 -5.17 2.64 -14.75
C VAL A 18 -4.19 1.80 -15.59
N ILE A 19 -3.90 0.57 -15.17
CA ILE A 19 -3.08 -0.36 -15.95
C ILE A 19 -3.79 -0.70 -17.27
N ASN A 20 -5.10 -0.95 -17.22
CA ASN A 20 -5.91 -1.22 -18.41
C ASN A 20 -5.99 0.01 -19.33
N ASP A 21 -6.28 1.19 -18.80
CA ASP A 21 -6.29 2.46 -19.56
C ASP A 21 -4.94 2.72 -20.25
N LEU A 22 -3.84 2.48 -19.55
CA LEU A 22 -2.49 2.59 -20.12
C LEU A 22 -2.24 1.52 -21.19
N SER A 23 -2.74 0.31 -20.98
CA SER A 23 -2.64 -0.80 -21.94
C SER A 23 -3.42 -0.49 -23.21
N ASP A 24 -4.64 0.06 -23.10
CA ASP A 24 -5.46 0.50 -24.22
C ASP A 24 -4.81 1.67 -24.98
N ALA A 25 -4.06 2.51 -24.28
CA ALA A 25 -3.21 3.55 -24.86
C ALA A 25 -1.90 3.01 -25.47
N GLY A 26 -1.68 1.68 -25.47
CA GLY A 26 -0.53 1.02 -26.10
C GLY A 26 0.67 0.79 -25.17
N ALA A 27 0.54 1.01 -23.87
CA ALA A 27 1.56 0.61 -22.91
C ALA A 27 1.53 -0.92 -22.70
N LYS A 28 2.70 -1.51 -22.43
CA LYS A 28 2.83 -2.94 -22.12
C LYS A 28 3.48 -3.12 -20.76
N VAL A 29 2.90 -3.99 -19.94
CA VAL A 29 3.57 -4.46 -18.73
C VAL A 29 4.67 -5.43 -19.15
N VAL A 30 5.88 -5.20 -18.65
CA VAL A 30 7.06 -6.05 -18.90
C VAL A 30 7.60 -6.58 -17.57
N ASN A 31 8.06 -7.82 -17.56
CA ASN A 31 8.62 -8.47 -16.38
C ASN A 31 10.16 -8.47 -16.41
N SER A 32 10.75 -8.14 -17.55
CA SER A 32 12.19 -8.08 -17.77
C SER A 32 12.56 -6.89 -18.64
N LEU A 33 13.76 -6.35 -18.42
CA LEU A 33 14.33 -5.32 -19.30
C LEU A 33 14.58 -5.83 -20.74
N ASP A 34 14.69 -7.13 -20.93
CA ASP A 34 14.89 -7.75 -22.24
C ASP A 34 13.66 -7.62 -23.15
N GLU A 35 12.49 -7.42 -22.55
CA GLU A 35 11.23 -7.22 -23.27
C GLU A 35 11.03 -5.77 -23.75
N VAL A 36 11.90 -4.84 -23.29
CA VAL A 36 11.76 -3.40 -23.57
C VAL A 36 12.45 -3.07 -24.89
N PRO A 37 11.74 -2.60 -25.93
CA PRO A 37 12.36 -2.13 -27.16
C PRO A 37 13.26 -0.92 -26.90
N SER A 38 14.43 -0.86 -27.52
CA SER A 38 15.46 0.18 -27.31
C SER A 38 14.99 1.61 -27.55
N ASN A 39 13.91 1.80 -28.31
CA ASN A 39 13.36 3.12 -28.68
C ASN A 39 12.11 3.50 -27.88
N LYS A 40 11.70 2.69 -26.89
CA LYS A 40 10.50 2.95 -26.09
C LYS A 40 10.86 3.43 -24.68
N PRO A 41 10.05 4.32 -24.07
CA PRO A 41 10.24 4.69 -22.69
C PRO A 41 9.86 3.53 -21.77
N LEU A 42 10.59 3.41 -20.64
CA LEU A 42 10.32 2.48 -19.57
C LEU A 42 9.87 3.25 -18.32
N LEU A 43 8.70 2.90 -17.79
CA LEU A 43 8.17 3.47 -16.57
C LEU A 43 8.44 2.51 -15.39
N PHE A 44 9.11 3.02 -14.34
CA PHE A 44 9.22 2.33 -13.07
C PHE A 44 8.01 2.68 -12.19
N ARG A 45 7.39 1.65 -11.58
CA ARG A 45 6.17 1.76 -10.77
C ARG A 45 6.42 2.45 -9.42
N ALA A 46 5.33 2.81 -8.73
CA ALA A 46 5.35 3.51 -7.45
C ALA A 46 6.07 2.74 -6.32
N HIS A 47 6.10 1.41 -6.39
CA HIS A 47 6.75 0.54 -5.40
C HIS A 47 8.29 0.63 -5.38
N GLY A 48 8.88 1.32 -6.35
CA GLY A 48 10.32 1.43 -6.49
C GLY A 48 10.94 0.27 -7.26
N THR A 49 12.25 0.35 -7.46
CA THR A 49 13.00 -0.60 -8.28
C THR A 49 14.39 -0.83 -7.69
N SER A 50 14.95 -2.02 -7.90
CA SER A 50 16.29 -2.34 -7.40
C SER A 50 17.37 -1.51 -8.10
N PRO A 51 18.48 -1.20 -7.38
CA PRO A 51 19.61 -0.47 -7.97
C PRO A 51 20.21 -1.15 -9.20
N ASP A 52 20.17 -2.48 -9.28
CA ASP A 52 20.74 -3.23 -10.39
C ASP A 52 19.89 -3.11 -11.65
N ILE A 53 18.57 -3.15 -11.55
CA ILE A 53 17.66 -2.87 -12.65
C ILE A 53 17.88 -1.42 -13.15
N TRP A 54 18.04 -0.46 -12.24
CA TRP A 54 18.36 0.92 -12.59
C TRP A 54 19.67 1.05 -13.37
N LYS A 55 20.75 0.38 -12.92
CA LYS A 55 22.04 0.38 -13.59
C LYS A 55 21.96 -0.24 -14.98
N ASP A 56 21.26 -1.37 -15.09
CA ASP A 56 21.13 -2.09 -16.37
C ASP A 56 20.29 -1.29 -17.36
N ALA A 57 19.17 -0.73 -16.95
CA ALA A 57 18.35 0.13 -17.81
C ALA A 57 19.13 1.35 -18.33
N LYS A 58 19.97 1.98 -17.49
CA LYS A 58 20.88 3.07 -17.90
C LYS A 58 21.95 2.59 -18.90
N LYS A 59 22.56 1.42 -18.67
CA LYS A 59 23.55 0.85 -19.60
C LYS A 59 22.94 0.58 -20.98
N ARG A 60 21.66 0.21 -21.03
CA ARG A 60 20.91 0.00 -22.29
C ARG A 60 20.43 1.30 -22.94
N ASN A 61 20.74 2.46 -22.36
CA ASN A 61 20.27 3.78 -22.82
C ASN A 61 18.76 3.88 -22.96
N LEU A 62 17.98 3.20 -22.09
CA LEU A 62 16.53 3.30 -22.10
C LEU A 62 16.08 4.66 -21.58
N LYS A 63 15.04 5.22 -22.21
CA LYS A 63 14.39 6.44 -21.72
C LYS A 63 13.56 6.09 -20.46
N LEU A 64 14.11 6.40 -19.27
CA LEU A 64 13.49 6.06 -18.00
C LEU A 64 12.52 7.15 -17.54
N ILE A 65 11.35 6.72 -17.08
CA ILE A 65 10.35 7.52 -16.36
C ILE A 65 10.24 6.92 -14.97
N ASP A 66 10.71 7.64 -13.96
CA ASP A 66 10.62 7.19 -12.58
C ASP A 66 9.30 7.67 -11.95
N ALA A 67 8.42 6.72 -11.66
CA ALA A 67 7.19 6.97 -10.95
C ALA A 67 7.22 6.44 -9.51
N THR A 68 8.41 6.17 -8.96
CA THR A 68 8.57 5.76 -7.56
C THR A 68 7.95 6.79 -6.64
N CYS A 69 7.12 6.32 -5.69
CA CYS A 69 6.54 7.20 -4.68
C CYS A 69 7.65 7.86 -3.85
N PRO A 70 7.63 9.18 -3.64
CA PRO A 70 8.63 9.86 -2.82
C PRO A 70 8.82 9.24 -1.43
N LEU A 71 7.74 8.77 -0.79
CA LEU A 71 7.83 8.08 0.51
C LEU A 71 8.56 6.73 0.41
N VAL A 72 8.38 6.00 -0.68
CA VAL A 72 9.14 4.75 -0.92
C VAL A 72 10.62 5.09 -1.15
N THR A 73 10.91 6.19 -1.84
CA THR A 73 12.29 6.69 -2.00
C THR A 73 12.92 7.04 -0.66
N GLU A 74 12.17 7.65 0.26
CA GLU A 74 12.64 7.91 1.63
C GLU A 74 12.96 6.60 2.38
N ILE A 75 12.09 5.57 2.28
CA ILE A 75 12.37 4.25 2.86
C ILE A 75 13.67 3.64 2.32
N HIS A 76 13.91 3.76 1.00
CA HIS A 76 15.15 3.29 0.39
C HIS A 76 16.39 4.02 0.94
N GLN A 77 16.28 5.32 1.25
CA GLN A 77 17.36 6.10 1.86
C GLN A 77 17.55 5.71 3.32
N ASP A 78 16.47 5.54 4.06
CA ASP A 78 16.51 5.17 5.48
C ASP A 78 17.15 3.80 5.70
N ILE A 79 16.79 2.78 4.90
CA ILE A 79 17.39 1.46 5.06
C ILE A 79 18.89 1.46 4.70
N LYS A 80 19.30 2.23 3.70
CA LYS A 80 20.72 2.43 3.37
C LYS A 80 21.47 3.07 4.52
N LYS A 81 20.93 4.14 5.11
CA LYS A 81 21.50 4.82 6.27
C LYS A 81 21.67 3.88 7.46
N LEU A 82 20.65 3.05 7.74
CA LEU A 82 20.74 2.05 8.80
C LEU A 82 21.84 1.00 8.52
N ASN A 83 21.97 0.58 7.26
CA ASN A 83 23.04 -0.32 6.82
C ASN A 83 24.43 0.31 6.97
N ASP A 84 24.59 1.57 6.57
CA ASP A 84 25.85 2.31 6.66
C ASP A 84 26.27 2.56 8.11
N GLU A 85 25.34 2.59 9.05
CA GLU A 85 25.60 2.60 10.49
C GLU A 85 26.07 1.22 11.01
N GLY A 86 26.24 0.21 10.15
CA GLY A 86 26.65 -1.15 10.51
C GLY A 86 25.58 -1.92 11.28
N ARG A 87 24.29 -1.59 11.08
CA ARG A 87 23.15 -2.28 11.66
C ARG A 87 22.74 -3.48 10.82
N LYS A 88 22.34 -4.57 11.45
CA LYS A 88 21.60 -5.63 10.73
C LYS A 88 20.25 -5.07 10.30
N THR A 89 20.02 -4.98 9.00
CA THR A 89 18.79 -4.40 8.45
C THR A 89 17.64 -5.39 8.51
N ILE A 90 16.48 -4.92 9.00
CA ILE A 90 15.24 -5.68 9.11
C ILE A 90 14.14 -4.88 8.41
N ILE A 91 13.34 -5.54 7.60
CA ILE A 91 12.19 -4.97 6.91
C ILE A 91 10.93 -5.67 7.44
N ILE A 92 10.02 -4.91 8.03
CA ILE A 92 8.70 -5.42 8.40
C ILE A 92 7.77 -5.24 7.20
N GLY A 93 7.36 -6.35 6.57
CA GLY A 93 6.54 -6.30 5.35
C GLY A 93 6.16 -7.67 4.82
N ASP A 94 5.28 -7.67 3.83
CA ASP A 94 4.76 -8.90 3.23
C ASP A 94 5.83 -9.53 2.31
N HIS A 95 6.11 -10.80 2.50
CA HIS A 95 7.02 -11.54 1.64
C HIS A 95 6.56 -11.50 0.18
N GLY A 96 7.48 -11.19 -0.73
CA GLY A 96 7.21 -11.16 -2.17
C GLY A 96 6.45 -9.92 -2.67
N HIS A 97 6.04 -9.01 -1.79
CA HIS A 97 5.45 -7.74 -2.21
C HIS A 97 6.49 -6.87 -2.92
N ASP A 98 6.15 -6.29 -4.07
CA ASP A 98 7.06 -5.51 -4.93
C ASP A 98 7.83 -4.41 -4.17
N GLU A 99 7.15 -3.66 -3.29
CA GLU A 99 7.78 -2.63 -2.46
C GLU A 99 8.81 -3.23 -1.52
N VAL A 100 8.49 -4.36 -0.86
CA VAL A 100 9.41 -5.03 0.08
C VAL A 100 10.63 -5.58 -0.65
N VAL A 101 10.43 -6.16 -1.84
CA VAL A 101 11.51 -6.62 -2.72
C VAL A 101 12.41 -5.45 -3.14
N ALA A 102 11.82 -4.30 -3.50
CA ALA A 102 12.56 -3.10 -3.88
C ALA A 102 13.36 -2.51 -2.71
N ILE A 103 12.78 -2.46 -1.49
CA ILE A 103 13.49 -2.03 -0.27
C ILE A 103 14.63 -3.00 0.05
N ALA A 104 14.38 -4.30 0.00
CA ALA A 104 15.38 -5.33 0.30
C ALA A 104 16.59 -5.25 -0.63
N ALA A 105 16.36 -4.94 -1.90
CA ALA A 105 17.41 -4.79 -2.90
C ALA A 105 18.32 -3.58 -2.68
N GLN A 106 18.01 -2.67 -1.75
CA GLN A 106 18.84 -1.50 -1.47
C GLN A 106 20.08 -1.79 -0.61
N VAL A 107 20.10 -2.93 0.08
CA VAL A 107 21.15 -3.30 1.04
C VAL A 107 21.52 -4.78 0.92
N ASP A 108 22.67 -5.19 1.49
CA ASP A 108 23.11 -6.59 1.45
C ASP A 108 22.40 -7.41 2.55
N LYS A 109 21.82 -8.54 2.15
CA LYS A 109 21.24 -9.56 3.03
C LYS A 109 20.32 -9.02 4.15
N PRO A 110 19.31 -8.19 3.83
CA PRO A 110 18.33 -7.77 4.84
C PRO A 110 17.51 -8.98 5.32
N LEU A 111 16.95 -8.86 6.51
CA LEU A 111 15.94 -9.80 6.99
C LEU A 111 14.56 -9.20 6.69
N VAL A 112 13.69 -9.97 6.07
CA VAL A 112 12.27 -9.62 5.89
C VAL A 112 11.46 -10.44 6.87
N ILE A 113 10.58 -9.79 7.63
CA ILE A 113 9.68 -10.41 8.58
C ILE A 113 8.27 -9.84 8.42
N SER A 114 7.27 -10.70 8.41
CA SER A 114 5.88 -10.31 8.17
C SER A 114 5.00 -10.33 9.42
N ASN A 115 5.42 -11.07 10.45
CA ASN A 115 4.61 -11.32 11.64
C ASN A 115 5.48 -11.55 12.90
N VAL A 116 4.79 -11.62 14.03
CA VAL A 116 5.41 -11.83 15.36
C VAL A 116 6.16 -13.16 15.47
N GLU A 117 5.65 -14.22 14.83
CA GLU A 117 6.28 -15.55 14.92
C GLU A 117 7.65 -15.57 14.22
N GLU A 118 7.77 -14.91 13.08
CA GLU A 118 9.04 -14.73 12.39
C GLU A 118 10.00 -13.87 13.22
N ALA A 119 9.52 -12.83 13.90
CA ALA A 119 10.33 -12.04 14.81
C ALA A 119 10.84 -12.88 15.99
N LYS A 120 9.98 -13.72 16.58
CA LYS A 120 10.37 -14.64 17.66
C LYS A 120 11.42 -15.67 17.21
N ALA A 121 11.43 -16.09 15.95
CA ALA A 121 12.40 -17.02 15.40
C ALA A 121 13.80 -16.41 15.20
N LEU A 122 13.93 -15.08 15.20
CA LEU A 122 15.22 -14.41 15.04
C LEU A 122 16.15 -14.67 16.23
N ARG A 123 17.44 -14.82 15.94
CA ARG A 123 18.50 -14.90 16.97
C ARG A 123 18.74 -13.51 17.61
N LYS A 124 19.24 -13.51 18.84
CA LYS A 124 19.66 -12.25 19.48
C LYS A 124 20.75 -11.54 18.67
N MET A 125 20.66 -10.24 18.58
CA MET A 125 21.54 -9.37 17.80
C MET A 125 22.05 -8.21 18.64
N LYS A 126 23.30 -7.79 18.40
CA LYS A 126 23.88 -6.65 19.10
C LYS A 126 23.27 -5.33 18.61
N LYS A 127 23.08 -5.20 17.29
CA LYS A 127 22.68 -3.94 16.66
C LYS A 127 21.79 -4.22 15.45
N ALA A 128 20.59 -3.64 15.41
CA ALA A 128 19.70 -3.74 14.26
C ALA A 128 19.06 -2.40 13.91
N GLY A 129 18.72 -2.26 12.61
CA GLY A 129 17.94 -1.14 12.07
C GLY A 129 16.69 -1.67 11.36
N VAL A 130 15.55 -1.10 11.65
CA VAL A 130 14.25 -1.58 11.18
C VAL A 130 13.53 -0.49 10.42
N VAL A 131 12.98 -0.86 9.27
CA VAL A 131 11.99 -0.08 8.50
C VAL A 131 10.75 -0.95 8.26
N SER A 132 9.65 -0.35 7.86
CA SER A 132 8.43 -1.07 7.49
C SER A 132 8.00 -0.77 6.06
N GLN A 133 7.31 -1.69 5.43
CA GLN A 133 6.54 -1.45 4.21
C GLN A 133 5.55 -0.30 4.46
N SER A 134 5.41 0.61 3.49
CA SER A 134 4.62 1.85 3.63
C SER A 134 3.14 1.62 3.97
N THR A 135 2.61 0.46 3.61
CA THR A 135 1.20 0.09 3.81
C THR A 135 0.97 -0.88 4.97
N GLN A 136 1.96 -1.10 5.85
CA GLN A 136 1.80 -1.99 7.01
C GLN A 136 0.78 -1.47 8.04
N MET A 137 0.20 -2.42 8.79
CA MET A 137 -0.62 -2.10 9.96
C MET A 137 0.28 -1.69 11.12
N LEU A 138 -0.08 -0.58 11.77
CA LEU A 138 0.70 -0.07 12.91
C LEU A 138 0.76 -1.09 14.05
N GLU A 139 -0.34 -1.77 14.31
CA GLU A 139 -0.48 -2.79 15.36
C GLU A 139 0.50 -3.95 15.13
N ASN A 140 0.54 -4.49 13.91
CA ASN A 140 1.48 -5.55 13.54
C ASN A 140 2.94 -5.10 13.72
N VAL A 141 3.25 -3.88 13.30
CA VAL A 141 4.60 -3.31 13.45
C VAL A 141 4.95 -3.15 14.94
N GLN A 142 4.02 -2.67 15.77
CA GLN A 142 4.22 -2.52 17.22
C GLN A 142 4.49 -3.88 17.90
N GLU A 143 3.71 -4.90 17.59
CA GLU A 143 3.90 -6.24 18.15
C GLU A 143 5.25 -6.83 17.76
N ILE A 144 5.66 -6.69 16.49
CA ILE A 144 6.97 -7.13 16.01
C ILE A 144 8.09 -6.36 16.72
N ILE A 145 8.00 -5.04 16.84
CA ILE A 145 9.00 -4.21 17.52
C ILE A 145 9.13 -4.59 18.99
N ASN A 146 8.03 -4.88 19.69
CA ASN A 146 8.07 -5.36 21.07
C ASN A 146 8.93 -6.64 21.20
N VAL A 147 8.76 -7.60 20.29
CA VAL A 147 9.59 -8.82 20.28
C VAL A 147 11.04 -8.49 19.95
N LEU A 148 11.29 -7.56 19.00
CA LEU A 148 12.65 -7.18 18.63
C LEU A 148 13.39 -6.46 19.77
N MET A 149 12.70 -5.72 20.64
CA MET A 149 13.30 -5.09 21.83
C MET A 149 13.91 -6.12 22.80
N GLU A 150 13.35 -7.33 22.87
CA GLU A 150 13.91 -8.42 23.68
C GLU A 150 15.12 -9.11 23.04
N LYS A 151 15.25 -8.97 21.72
CA LYS A 151 16.27 -9.68 20.92
C LYS A 151 17.43 -8.82 20.46
N VAL A 152 17.26 -7.49 20.43
CA VAL A 152 18.23 -6.56 19.88
C VAL A 152 18.65 -5.57 20.96
N PHE A 153 19.96 -5.52 21.28
CA PHE A 153 20.48 -4.65 22.33
C PHE A 153 20.42 -3.16 21.92
N ASP A 154 20.88 -2.83 20.70
CA ASP A 154 20.80 -1.48 20.11
C ASP A 154 19.85 -1.52 18.92
N LEU A 155 18.55 -1.27 19.18
CA LEU A 155 17.49 -1.26 18.19
C LEU A 155 17.20 0.17 17.73
N ARG A 156 17.28 0.42 16.43
CA ARG A 156 16.82 1.66 15.81
C ARG A 156 15.67 1.34 14.86
N PHE A 157 14.49 1.83 15.16
CA PHE A 157 13.30 1.73 14.31
C PHE A 157 12.98 3.08 13.68
N ILE A 158 12.76 3.09 12.37
CA ILE A 158 12.21 4.23 11.62
C ILE A 158 10.80 3.83 11.17
N ASN A 159 9.78 4.53 11.67
CA ASN A 159 8.40 4.28 11.27
C ASN A 159 8.14 4.83 9.88
N THR A 160 8.22 3.97 8.88
CA THR A 160 8.06 4.27 7.48
C THR A 160 6.64 3.98 6.95
N ILE A 161 5.68 3.65 7.83
CA ILE A 161 4.26 3.58 7.44
C ILE A 161 3.84 4.96 6.95
N CYS A 162 3.35 5.06 5.70
CA CYS A 162 3.06 6.35 5.11
C CYS A 162 1.87 7.04 5.80
N PHE A 163 1.91 8.38 5.83
CA PHE A 163 0.86 9.17 6.49
C PHE A 163 -0.54 8.90 5.91
N PRO A 164 -0.75 8.80 4.58
CA PRO A 164 -2.05 8.43 4.03
C PRO A 164 -2.56 7.09 4.54
N THR A 165 -1.69 6.07 4.62
CA THR A 165 -2.07 4.76 5.16
C THR A 165 -2.51 4.88 6.62
N ARG A 166 -1.73 5.57 7.47
CA ARG A 166 -2.09 5.76 8.89
C ARG A 166 -3.42 6.51 9.06
N ARG A 167 -3.61 7.58 8.28
CA ARG A 167 -4.87 8.34 8.28
C ARG A 167 -6.05 7.46 7.87
N ASN A 168 -5.92 6.73 6.75
CA ASN A 168 -6.98 5.86 6.25
C ASN A 168 -7.30 4.74 7.25
N HIS A 169 -6.29 4.15 7.90
CA HIS A 169 -6.50 3.12 8.92
C HIS A 169 -7.28 3.66 10.13
N GLN A 170 -7.02 4.89 10.57
CA GLN A 170 -7.79 5.50 11.65
C GLN A 170 -9.22 5.81 11.22
N GLN A 171 -9.37 6.46 10.07
CA GLN A 171 -10.68 6.83 9.54
C GLN A 171 -11.59 5.61 9.31
N ILE A 172 -11.05 4.50 8.79
CA ILE A 172 -11.87 3.30 8.57
C ILE A 172 -12.36 2.67 9.88
N LYS A 173 -11.57 2.73 10.95
CA LYS A 173 -11.97 2.23 12.27
C LYS A 173 -13.13 3.03 12.83
N ASP A 174 -13.06 4.35 12.70
CA ASP A 174 -14.09 5.27 13.21
C ASP A 174 -15.37 5.14 12.35
N LEU A 175 -15.22 5.07 11.03
CA LEU A 175 -16.34 4.94 10.10
C LEU A 175 -17.07 3.60 10.28
N ALA A 176 -16.33 2.49 10.47
CA ALA A 176 -16.91 1.16 10.63
C ALA A 176 -17.76 1.02 11.90
N ILE A 177 -17.44 1.76 12.96
CA ILE A 177 -18.25 1.76 14.20
C ILE A 177 -19.57 2.53 14.01
N ASN A 178 -19.54 3.57 13.16
CA ASN A 178 -20.66 4.50 13.00
C ASN A 178 -21.53 4.19 11.76
N SER A 179 -21.32 3.06 11.10
CA SER A 179 -22.04 2.66 9.89
C SER A 179 -22.66 1.29 10.03
N ASP A 180 -23.85 1.09 9.47
CA ASP A 180 -24.52 -0.23 9.43
C ASP A 180 -23.85 -1.16 8.43
N VAL A 181 -23.41 -0.61 7.32
CA VAL A 181 -22.71 -1.33 6.23
C VAL A 181 -21.48 -0.55 5.82
N MET A 182 -20.39 -1.26 5.56
CA MET A 182 -19.15 -0.70 5.08
C MET A 182 -18.81 -1.21 3.68
N ILE A 183 -18.53 -0.30 2.75
CA ILE A 183 -18.04 -0.61 1.41
C ILE A 183 -16.62 -0.10 1.26
N ILE A 184 -15.69 -1.00 0.99
CA ILE A 184 -14.28 -0.70 0.76
C ILE A 184 -13.97 -0.88 -0.72
N ILE A 185 -13.72 0.22 -1.42
CA ILE A 185 -13.48 0.23 -2.85
C ILE A 185 -11.99 0.06 -3.13
N GLY A 186 -11.62 -0.97 -3.88
CA GLY A 186 -10.23 -1.18 -4.28
C GLY A 186 -9.91 -2.60 -4.70
N SER A 187 -8.79 -2.74 -5.43
CA SER A 187 -8.36 -4.02 -5.99
C SER A 187 -8.14 -5.09 -4.91
N TYR A 188 -8.56 -6.31 -5.21
CA TYR A 188 -8.30 -7.50 -4.39
C TYR A 188 -6.82 -7.88 -4.32
N THR A 189 -5.98 -7.36 -5.20
CA THR A 189 -4.53 -7.58 -5.17
C THR A 189 -3.79 -6.53 -4.33
N SER A 190 -4.43 -5.39 -4.06
CA SER A 190 -3.85 -4.29 -3.27
C SER A 190 -3.71 -4.66 -1.79
N ALA A 191 -2.49 -4.67 -1.27
CA ALA A 191 -2.21 -4.88 0.15
C ALA A 191 -2.92 -3.83 1.03
N ASN A 192 -2.97 -2.56 0.60
CA ASN A 192 -3.65 -1.50 1.33
C ASN A 192 -5.17 -1.74 1.39
N SER A 193 -5.82 -2.07 0.26
CA SER A 193 -7.26 -2.32 0.23
C SER A 193 -7.66 -3.52 1.09
N LYS A 194 -6.89 -4.62 1.02
CA LYS A 194 -7.08 -5.79 1.89
C LYS A 194 -7.01 -5.43 3.38
N ARG A 195 -6.04 -4.60 3.78
CA ARG A 195 -5.88 -4.16 5.16
C ARG A 195 -7.02 -3.27 5.62
N LEU A 196 -7.49 -2.34 4.79
CA LEU A 196 -8.67 -1.53 5.10
C LEU A 196 -9.90 -2.42 5.31
N THR A 197 -10.11 -3.41 4.44
CA THR A 197 -11.21 -4.38 4.59
C THR A 197 -11.10 -5.16 5.88
N GLN A 198 -9.92 -5.65 6.23
CA GLN A 198 -9.68 -6.36 7.48
C GLN A 198 -9.99 -5.50 8.70
N LEU A 199 -9.46 -4.26 8.75
CA LEU A 199 -9.72 -3.31 9.84
C LEU A 199 -11.21 -2.98 10.00
N SER A 200 -11.92 -2.88 8.88
CA SER A 200 -13.37 -2.68 8.87
C SER A 200 -14.10 -3.88 9.43
N LEU A 201 -13.76 -5.10 8.98
CA LEU A 201 -14.38 -6.36 9.43
C LEU A 201 -14.18 -6.64 10.94
N GLU A 202 -13.10 -6.14 11.53
CA GLU A 202 -12.86 -6.24 12.97
C GLU A 202 -13.90 -5.45 13.79
N ARG A 203 -14.48 -4.40 13.22
CA ARG A 203 -15.42 -3.48 13.87
C ARG A 203 -16.85 -3.66 13.36
N ASN A 204 -17.02 -3.95 12.07
CA ASN A 204 -18.31 -4.11 11.43
C ASN A 204 -18.29 -5.36 10.55
N LYS A 205 -19.09 -6.38 10.91
CA LYS A 205 -19.17 -7.64 10.17
C LYS A 205 -19.84 -7.52 8.81
N ARG A 206 -20.60 -6.43 8.58
CA ARG A 206 -21.20 -6.10 7.27
C ARG A 206 -20.25 -5.19 6.47
N SER A 207 -19.00 -5.61 6.32
CA SER A 207 -17.96 -4.92 5.54
C SER A 207 -17.65 -5.72 4.29
N PHE A 208 -17.72 -5.07 3.13
CA PHE A 208 -17.55 -5.70 1.82
C PHE A 208 -16.51 -4.94 1.01
N GLN A 209 -15.60 -5.67 0.36
CA GLN A 209 -14.67 -5.10 -0.59
C GLN A 209 -15.25 -5.25 -1.99
N VAL A 210 -15.15 -4.19 -2.81
CA VAL A 210 -15.59 -4.17 -4.20
C VAL A 210 -14.54 -3.51 -5.09
N THR A 211 -14.46 -3.92 -6.34
CA THR A 211 -13.58 -3.29 -7.35
C THR A 211 -14.36 -2.37 -8.29
N SER A 212 -15.67 -2.57 -8.41
CA SER A 212 -16.58 -1.80 -9.28
C SER A 212 -17.99 -1.71 -8.68
N SER A 213 -18.83 -0.89 -9.27
CA SER A 213 -20.24 -0.75 -8.90
C SER A 213 -21.09 -2.00 -9.19
N ASP A 214 -20.65 -2.85 -10.11
CA ASP A 214 -21.38 -4.08 -10.53
C ASP A 214 -21.30 -5.18 -9.48
N GLU A 215 -20.32 -5.11 -8.57
CA GLU A 215 -20.15 -6.08 -7.49
C GLU A 215 -21.06 -5.80 -6.28
N LEU A 216 -21.82 -4.69 -6.29
CA LEU A 216 -22.72 -4.34 -5.20
C LEU A 216 -23.97 -5.22 -5.21
N ASP A 217 -24.19 -5.94 -4.12
CA ASP A 217 -25.40 -6.73 -3.90
C ASP A 217 -26.40 -5.91 -3.05
N SER A 218 -27.61 -5.73 -3.57
CA SER A 218 -28.69 -5.00 -2.89
C SER A 218 -29.07 -5.63 -1.54
N ALA A 219 -28.89 -6.93 -1.38
CA ALA A 219 -29.12 -7.63 -0.11
C ALA A 219 -28.21 -7.15 1.02
N TRP A 220 -27.04 -6.59 0.71
CA TRP A 220 -26.15 -6.03 1.74
C TRP A 220 -26.77 -4.82 2.44
N PHE A 221 -27.69 -4.12 1.80
CA PHE A 221 -28.29 -2.87 2.27
C PHE A 221 -29.66 -3.04 2.93
N GLU A 222 -30.13 -4.29 3.09
CA GLU A 222 -31.37 -4.56 3.83
C GLU A 222 -31.27 -4.09 5.29
N ASN A 223 -32.27 -3.34 5.76
CA ASN A 223 -32.32 -2.74 7.10
C ASN A 223 -31.07 -1.91 7.43
N CYS A 224 -30.59 -1.13 6.45
CA CYS A 224 -29.44 -0.26 6.55
C CYS A 224 -29.88 1.21 6.50
N GLU A 225 -29.51 1.99 7.52
CA GLU A 225 -29.74 3.44 7.55
C GLU A 225 -28.49 4.21 7.11
N THR A 226 -27.30 3.65 7.40
CA THR A 226 -26.01 4.32 7.17
C THR A 226 -25.04 3.41 6.41
N VAL A 227 -24.43 3.93 5.36
CA VAL A 227 -23.37 3.25 4.59
C VAL A 227 -22.07 4.04 4.68
N GLY A 228 -21.06 3.44 5.32
CA GLY A 228 -19.71 3.96 5.31
C GLY A 228 -18.96 3.54 4.05
N ILE A 229 -18.32 4.49 3.38
CA ILE A 229 -17.56 4.22 2.16
C ILE A 229 -16.11 4.64 2.37
N SER A 230 -15.17 3.73 2.08
CA SER A 230 -13.74 4.00 2.07
C SER A 230 -13.11 3.42 0.81
N ALA A 231 -11.96 3.96 0.42
CA ALA A 231 -11.28 3.50 -0.77
C ALA A 231 -9.78 3.29 -0.53
N GLY A 232 -9.21 2.32 -1.22
CA GLY A 232 -7.77 2.16 -1.29
C GLY A 232 -7.10 3.39 -1.91
N ALA A 233 -5.87 3.71 -1.48
CA ALA A 233 -5.14 4.88 -1.97
C ALA A 233 -4.91 4.89 -3.50
N SER A 234 -4.97 3.72 -4.14
CA SER A 234 -4.84 3.54 -5.59
C SER A 234 -6.16 3.52 -6.35
N THR A 235 -7.31 3.67 -5.66
CA THR A 235 -8.63 3.64 -6.30
C THR A 235 -8.89 4.94 -7.06
N PRO A 236 -9.26 4.89 -8.36
CA PRO A 236 -9.61 6.09 -9.14
C PRO A 236 -10.87 6.77 -8.59
N ASP A 237 -10.92 8.11 -8.72
CA ASP A 237 -12.06 8.89 -8.26
C ASP A 237 -13.35 8.53 -9.00
N GLU A 238 -13.26 8.24 -10.30
CA GLU A 238 -14.39 7.81 -11.14
C GLU A 238 -15.03 6.50 -10.61
N THR A 239 -14.19 5.54 -10.20
CA THR A 239 -14.69 4.29 -9.61
C THR A 239 -15.42 4.53 -8.29
N ILE A 240 -14.90 5.46 -7.47
CA ILE A 240 -15.54 5.84 -6.20
C ILE A 240 -16.91 6.48 -6.49
N GLU A 241 -16.98 7.40 -7.44
CA GLU A 241 -18.21 8.09 -7.82
C GLU A 241 -19.25 7.11 -8.40
N GLU A 242 -18.83 6.16 -9.25
CA GLU A 242 -19.70 5.11 -9.80
C GLU A 242 -20.32 4.23 -8.69
N VAL A 243 -19.50 3.81 -7.72
CA VAL A 243 -19.96 3.01 -6.57
C VAL A 243 -20.93 3.81 -5.70
N ILE A 244 -20.61 5.07 -5.38
CA ILE A 244 -21.49 5.95 -4.60
C ILE A 244 -22.83 6.14 -5.31
N LYS A 245 -22.80 6.41 -6.61
CA LYS A 245 -24.03 6.56 -7.42
C LYS A 245 -24.88 5.30 -7.35
N ARG A 246 -24.27 4.13 -7.51
CA ARG A 246 -24.97 2.85 -7.47
C ARG A 246 -25.57 2.56 -6.09
N ILE A 247 -24.89 2.88 -5.01
CA ILE A 247 -25.42 2.76 -3.63
C ILE A 247 -26.65 3.67 -3.46
N LYS A 248 -26.57 4.93 -3.92
CA LYS A 248 -27.72 5.86 -3.88
C LYS A 248 -28.93 5.33 -4.68
N GLU A 249 -28.71 4.71 -5.84
CA GLU A 249 -29.77 4.08 -6.63
C GLU A 249 -30.44 2.91 -5.90
N ILE A 250 -29.65 2.07 -5.19
CA ILE A 250 -30.17 0.94 -4.42
C ILE A 250 -30.99 1.43 -3.22
N GLY A 251 -30.53 2.47 -2.55
CA GLY A 251 -31.05 2.87 -1.24
C GLY A 251 -32.18 3.89 -1.22
N GLN A 252 -32.50 4.60 -2.32
CA GLN A 252 -33.36 5.82 -2.31
C GLN A 252 -32.92 6.83 -1.21
N VAL A 253 -31.63 7.06 -1.03
CA VAL A 253 -31.03 7.72 0.13
C VAL A 253 -31.18 9.23 0.08
N THR A 254 -31.71 9.81 1.16
CA THR A 254 -31.61 11.24 1.51
C THR A 254 -30.22 11.53 2.09
N GLU A 255 -29.51 12.51 1.51
CA GLU A 255 -28.12 12.84 1.86
C GLU A 255 -27.95 13.37 3.31
N LYS A 256 -27.05 12.73 4.06
CA LYS A 256 -26.23 13.40 5.09
C LYS A 256 -24.78 13.11 4.77
N GLU A 257 -24.09 14.09 4.16
CA GLU A 257 -22.65 14.01 3.98
C GLU A 257 -21.96 14.48 5.27
N GLU A 258 -21.36 13.58 6.04
CA GLU A 258 -20.28 13.91 6.96
C GLU A 258 -18.95 13.67 6.24
N ILE A 259 -18.36 14.75 5.72
CA ILE A 259 -17.02 14.71 5.13
C ILE A 259 -16.02 14.91 6.26
N TYR A 260 -15.32 13.86 6.63
CA TYR A 260 -14.12 13.96 7.49
C TYR A 260 -12.94 14.46 6.64
N GLU A 261 -12.63 15.78 6.73
CA GLU A 261 -11.45 16.42 6.15
C GLU A 261 -10.14 16.01 6.84
#